data_83e8a193a3ce29f6053dc4993b6ea5b2
#
_entry.id   83e8a193a3ce29f6053dc4993b6ea5b2
#
_cell.length_a   1.000
_cell.length_b   1.000
_cell.length_c   1.000
_cell.angle_alpha   90.00
_cell.angle_beta   90.00
_cell.angle_gamma   90.00
#
_symmetry.space_group_name_H-M   'P 1'
#
loop_
_entity.id
_entity.type
_entity.pdbx_description
1 polymer ?
#
loop_
_entity_poly.entity_id
_entity_poly.type
_entity_poly.pdbx_seq_one_letter_code
_entity_poly.pdbx_strand_id
1 'polypeptide(L)'
;MGKNQSRFSDWNDVYKQDVTTMPWYSKNLDPDLEDQIKKRSLSTGKFLDLGTGPGTQAIHLAKLGFDVTGTDLSKNAIKKAQKLGGNVKFLVDDILHSKLQDNSFDYILDRGCFHVLPIETHAQYAEKIHDLLTDDGLFFLKCFSINEKKLDYGPHRFSQKDLKQIFKPFFTVKGIKDTVYHGTLDPMPQAIFVVMKKRSIKHSL
;
A
#
# COMPACT_ATOMS: atom_id res chain seq x y z
N MET A 1 27.86 13.16 -0.96
CA MET A 1 27.19 12.30 0.04
C MET A 1 25.81 12.89 0.29
N GLY A 2 24.82 12.51 -0.52
CA GLY A 2 23.44 12.97 -0.40
C GLY A 2 22.71 12.12 0.64
N LYS A 3 22.24 12.75 1.71
CA LYS A 3 21.38 12.11 2.69
C LYS A 3 20.01 11.89 2.04
N ASN A 4 19.76 10.69 1.51
CA ASN A 4 18.42 10.19 1.22
C ASN A 4 17.71 9.84 2.55
N GLN A 5 17.46 10.84 3.38
CA GLN A 5 16.53 10.69 4.48
C GLN A 5 15.12 10.85 3.89
N SER A 6 14.27 9.85 4.10
CA SER A 6 12.83 10.00 3.94
C SER A 6 12.43 11.34 4.58
N ARG A 7 11.72 12.20 3.85
CA ARG A 7 11.32 13.52 4.32
C ARG A 7 10.42 13.47 5.57
N PHE A 8 9.87 12.34 5.86
CA PHE A 8 9.11 12.02 7.05
C PHE A 8 9.99 11.15 7.95
N SER A 9 10.90 11.78 8.70
CA SER A 9 11.79 11.08 9.63
C SER A 9 11.05 10.42 10.80
N ASP A 10 9.81 10.82 11.05
CA ASP A 10 8.95 10.26 12.11
C ASP A 10 7.46 10.27 11.72
N TRP A 11 6.98 9.15 11.17
CA TRP A 11 5.56 8.94 10.87
C TRP A 11 4.68 9.04 12.12
N ASN A 12 5.23 8.73 13.29
CA ASN A 12 4.47 8.82 14.53
C ASN A 12 4.16 10.27 14.88
N ASP A 13 5.07 11.20 14.58
CA ASP A 13 4.85 12.65 14.76
C ASP A 13 3.88 13.20 13.70
N VAL A 14 3.99 12.77 12.45
CA VAL A 14 3.05 13.16 11.38
C VAL A 14 1.61 12.85 11.80
N TYR A 15 1.35 11.67 12.33
CA TYR A 15 0.01 11.27 12.77
C TYR A 15 -0.44 11.85 14.12
N LYS A 16 0.26 12.81 14.71
CA LYS A 16 -0.28 13.66 15.78
C LYS A 16 -1.29 14.69 15.25
N GLN A 17 -1.12 15.12 13.98
CA GLN A 17 -1.97 16.10 13.32
C GLN A 17 -3.36 15.56 12.97
N ASP A 18 -4.26 16.44 12.56
CA ASP A 18 -5.56 16.06 12.01
C ASP A 18 -5.36 15.33 10.67
N VAL A 19 -5.85 14.09 10.59
CA VAL A 19 -5.69 13.26 9.40
C VAL A 19 -6.45 13.80 8.19
N THR A 20 -7.53 14.55 8.41
CA THR A 20 -8.36 15.11 7.33
C THR A 20 -7.63 16.20 6.54
N THR A 21 -6.56 16.77 7.11
CA THR A 21 -5.72 17.76 6.45
C THR A 21 -4.55 17.16 5.66
N MET A 22 -4.33 15.84 5.80
CA MET A 22 -3.20 15.18 5.15
C MET A 22 -3.41 15.04 3.64
N PRO A 23 -2.40 15.29 2.82
CA PRO A 23 -2.51 15.24 1.35
C PRO A 23 -3.03 13.91 0.80
N TRP A 24 -2.77 12.81 1.47
CA TRP A 24 -3.16 11.45 1.07
C TRP A 24 -4.48 10.97 1.69
N TYR A 25 -5.12 11.79 2.53
CA TYR A 25 -6.38 11.41 3.17
C TYR A 25 -7.50 11.29 2.14
N SER A 26 -8.22 10.17 2.18
CA SER A 26 -9.44 9.94 1.41
C SER A 26 -10.52 9.34 2.29
N LYS A 27 -11.72 9.92 2.24
CA LYS A 27 -12.89 9.38 2.96
C LYS A 27 -13.42 8.10 2.33
N ASN A 28 -13.19 7.92 1.02
CA ASN A 28 -13.75 6.83 0.25
C ASN A 28 -12.71 5.75 -0.02
N LEU A 29 -13.16 4.55 -0.36
CA LEU A 29 -12.29 3.53 -0.93
C LEU A 29 -11.62 4.07 -2.19
N ASP A 30 -10.36 3.70 -2.40
CA ASP A 30 -9.65 4.11 -3.61
C ASP A 30 -10.39 3.59 -4.86
N PRO A 31 -10.76 4.47 -5.82
CA PRO A 31 -11.57 4.07 -6.96
C PRO A 31 -10.92 3.02 -7.85
N ASP A 32 -9.57 3.00 -7.94
CA ASP A 32 -8.86 2.00 -8.74
C ASP A 32 -8.95 0.62 -8.08
N LEU A 33 -8.88 0.56 -6.75
CA LEU A 33 -9.08 -0.69 -6.02
C LEU A 33 -10.55 -1.15 -6.11
N GLU A 34 -11.50 -0.24 -5.93
CA GLU A 34 -12.94 -0.55 -6.04
C GLU A 34 -13.28 -1.14 -7.41
N ASP A 35 -12.74 -0.56 -8.49
CA ASP A 35 -12.88 -1.08 -9.85
C ASP A 35 -12.35 -2.52 -9.97
N GLN A 36 -11.17 -2.80 -9.38
CA GLN A 36 -10.59 -4.14 -9.43
C GLN A 36 -11.36 -5.17 -8.60
N ILE A 37 -11.89 -4.78 -7.45
CA ILE A 37 -12.76 -5.64 -6.64
C ILE A 37 -14.01 -6.04 -7.46
N LYS A 38 -14.66 -5.07 -8.08
CA LYS A 38 -15.85 -5.31 -8.95
C LYS A 38 -15.49 -6.16 -10.17
N LYS A 39 -14.46 -5.78 -10.92
CA LYS A 39 -14.03 -6.45 -12.16
C LYS A 39 -13.64 -7.91 -11.95
N ARG A 40 -13.11 -8.25 -10.79
CA ARG A 40 -12.67 -9.60 -10.43
C ARG A 40 -13.67 -10.34 -9.58
N SER A 41 -14.82 -9.73 -9.28
CA SER A 41 -15.87 -10.29 -8.41
C SER A 41 -15.32 -10.77 -7.05
N LEU A 42 -14.41 -9.99 -6.47
CA LEU A 42 -13.86 -10.30 -5.16
C LEU A 42 -14.90 -9.96 -4.09
N SER A 43 -15.26 -10.92 -3.24
CA SER A 43 -16.33 -10.74 -2.24
C SER A 43 -15.96 -11.23 -0.84
N THR A 44 -14.92 -12.06 -0.73
CA THR A 44 -14.44 -12.63 0.54
C THR A 44 -12.92 -12.78 0.48
N GLY A 45 -12.31 -13.07 1.62
CA GLY A 45 -10.88 -13.34 1.75
C GLY A 45 -10.21 -12.43 2.76
N LYS A 46 -8.95 -12.72 3.06
CA LYS A 46 -8.13 -11.97 4.01
C LYS A 46 -7.39 -10.84 3.29
N PHE A 47 -7.64 -9.63 3.72
CA PHE A 47 -7.05 -8.42 3.15
C PHE A 47 -6.07 -7.76 4.12
N LEU A 48 -4.86 -7.46 3.66
CA LEU A 48 -3.92 -6.58 4.37
C LEU A 48 -3.97 -5.18 3.75
N ASP A 49 -4.31 -4.17 4.55
CA ASP A 49 -4.15 -2.76 4.21
C ASP A 49 -2.83 -2.26 4.82
N LEU A 50 -1.79 -2.21 3.99
CA LEU A 50 -0.42 -1.90 4.39
C LEU A 50 -0.17 -0.39 4.40
N GLY A 51 0.37 0.12 5.52
CA GLY A 51 0.44 1.56 5.74
C GLY A 51 -0.95 2.17 5.86
N THR A 52 -1.82 1.51 6.64
CA THR A 52 -3.27 1.81 6.72
C THR A 52 -3.58 3.24 7.17
N GLY A 53 -2.60 3.94 7.78
CA GLY A 53 -2.79 5.28 8.31
C GLY A 53 -3.96 5.34 9.30
N PRO A 54 -4.95 6.21 9.07
CA PRO A 54 -6.14 6.32 9.91
C PRO A 54 -7.16 5.18 9.68
N GLY A 55 -6.86 4.19 8.84
CA GLY A 55 -7.71 3.00 8.66
C GLY A 55 -8.86 3.15 7.68
N THR A 56 -8.94 4.23 6.90
CA THR A 56 -10.10 4.48 6.04
C THR A 56 -10.29 3.41 4.97
N GLN A 57 -9.23 2.96 4.30
CA GLN A 57 -9.32 1.91 3.29
C GLN A 57 -9.72 0.57 3.93
N ALA A 58 -9.04 0.20 5.03
CA ALA A 58 -9.33 -1.02 5.78
C ALA A 58 -10.80 -1.12 6.22
N ILE A 59 -11.37 -0.03 6.74
CA ILE A 59 -12.77 0.03 7.19
C ILE A 59 -13.73 -0.17 6.00
N HIS A 60 -13.44 0.42 4.83
CA HIS A 60 -14.26 0.21 3.64
C HIS A 60 -14.20 -1.24 3.15
N LEU A 61 -13.01 -1.85 3.15
CA LEU A 61 -12.84 -3.25 2.78
C LEU A 61 -13.60 -4.19 3.73
N ALA A 62 -13.55 -3.93 5.04
CA ALA A 62 -14.33 -4.70 6.01
C ALA A 62 -15.85 -4.57 5.81
N LYS A 63 -16.34 -3.38 5.43
CA LYS A 63 -17.76 -3.18 5.06
C LYS A 63 -18.18 -3.95 3.80
N LEU A 64 -17.22 -4.25 2.90
CA LEU A 64 -17.46 -5.08 1.72
C LEU A 64 -17.43 -6.59 2.02
N GLY A 65 -17.15 -7.00 3.25
CA GLY A 65 -17.19 -8.40 3.68
C GLY A 65 -15.83 -9.11 3.77
N PHE A 66 -14.73 -8.38 3.60
CA PHE A 66 -13.38 -8.95 3.76
C PHE A 66 -12.97 -9.07 5.23
N ASP A 67 -12.14 -10.07 5.56
CA ASP A 67 -11.42 -10.16 6.83
C ASP A 67 -10.17 -9.28 6.74
N VAL A 68 -10.17 -8.13 7.41
CA VAL A 68 -9.17 -7.09 7.18
C VAL A 68 -8.22 -6.92 8.35
N THR A 69 -6.92 -6.93 8.03
CA THR A 69 -5.86 -6.45 8.92
C THR A 69 -5.30 -5.15 8.34
N GLY A 70 -5.23 -4.09 9.15
CA GLY A 70 -4.56 -2.83 8.81
C GLY A 70 -3.28 -2.68 9.61
N THR A 71 -2.16 -2.40 8.94
CA THR A 71 -0.87 -2.18 9.62
C THR A 71 -0.28 -0.82 9.30
N ASP A 72 0.43 -0.26 10.27
CA ASP A 72 1.20 0.98 10.10
C ASP A 72 2.37 1.00 11.08
N LEU A 73 3.48 1.60 10.68
CA LEU A 73 4.63 1.81 11.54
C LEU A 73 4.31 2.77 12.71
N SER A 74 3.39 3.72 12.48
CA SER A 74 2.99 4.74 13.43
C SER A 74 1.98 4.22 14.44
N LYS A 75 2.38 4.22 15.72
CA LYS A 75 1.44 3.95 16.84
C LYS A 75 0.28 4.96 16.88
N ASN A 76 0.52 6.21 16.49
CA ASN A 76 -0.51 7.24 16.46
C ASN A 76 -1.51 7.02 15.32
N ALA A 77 -1.06 6.56 14.14
CA ALA A 77 -1.94 6.14 13.06
C ALA A 77 -2.87 5.02 13.53
N ILE A 78 -2.31 3.96 14.09
CA ILE A 78 -3.07 2.81 14.59
C ILE A 78 -4.08 3.22 15.68
N LYS A 79 -3.69 4.08 16.64
CA LYS A 79 -4.63 4.60 17.64
C LYS A 79 -5.81 5.36 17.00
N LYS A 80 -5.56 6.12 15.92
CA LYS A 80 -6.63 6.83 15.20
C LYS A 80 -7.51 5.86 14.42
N ALA A 81 -6.92 4.86 13.76
CA ALA A 81 -7.66 3.81 13.06
C ALA A 81 -8.59 3.04 14.01
N GLN A 82 -8.10 2.63 15.17
CA GLN A 82 -8.90 1.95 16.19
C GLN A 82 -10.06 2.80 16.70
N LYS A 83 -9.89 4.14 16.82
CA LYS A 83 -10.97 5.05 17.23
C LYS A 83 -12.07 5.23 16.18
N LEU A 84 -11.73 5.12 14.89
CA LEU A 84 -12.73 5.13 13.81
C LEU A 84 -13.61 3.87 13.84
N GLY A 85 -13.16 2.81 14.49
CA GLY A 85 -13.90 1.57 14.65
C GLY A 85 -13.88 0.70 13.40
N GLY A 86 -14.90 -0.14 13.24
CA GLY A 86 -14.99 -1.14 12.18
C GLY A 86 -14.49 -2.51 12.66
N ASN A 87 -14.91 -3.54 11.95
CA ASN A 87 -14.45 -4.92 12.19
C ASN A 87 -13.10 -5.17 11.51
N VAL A 88 -12.04 -4.50 11.99
CA VAL A 88 -10.70 -4.52 11.43
C VAL A 88 -9.68 -4.80 12.53
N LYS A 89 -8.73 -5.68 12.27
CA LYS A 89 -7.58 -5.90 13.15
C LYS A 89 -6.48 -4.89 12.84
N PHE A 90 -6.30 -3.87 13.71
CA PHE A 90 -5.24 -2.87 13.54
C PHE A 90 -4.01 -3.19 14.36
N LEU A 91 -2.82 -3.23 13.72
CA LEU A 91 -1.56 -3.59 14.33
C LEU A 91 -0.46 -2.57 13.99
N VAL A 92 0.42 -2.31 14.96
CA VAL A 92 1.69 -1.61 14.69
C VAL A 92 2.67 -2.64 14.12
N ASP A 93 3.13 -2.41 12.90
CA ASP A 93 4.07 -3.32 12.22
C ASP A 93 4.97 -2.55 11.25
N ASP A 94 6.23 -2.97 11.14
CA ASP A 94 7.19 -2.48 10.15
C ASP A 94 7.29 -3.51 9.03
N ILE A 95 6.86 -3.17 7.83
CA ILE A 95 6.87 -4.12 6.70
C ILE A 95 8.24 -4.70 6.40
N LEU A 96 9.33 -3.94 6.61
CA LEU A 96 10.68 -4.41 6.38
C LEU A 96 11.15 -5.42 7.44
N HIS A 97 10.49 -5.45 8.61
CA HIS A 97 10.76 -6.34 9.74
C HIS A 97 9.47 -6.97 10.27
N SER A 98 8.51 -7.19 9.38
CA SER A 98 7.16 -7.64 9.73
C SER A 98 7.17 -8.98 10.44
N LYS A 99 6.31 -9.04 11.48
CA LYS A 99 6.04 -10.25 12.26
C LYS A 99 4.73 -10.93 11.86
N LEU A 100 4.10 -10.45 10.80
CA LEU A 100 2.91 -11.10 10.25
C LEU A 100 3.29 -12.48 9.71
N GLN A 101 2.36 -13.41 9.85
CA GLN A 101 2.55 -14.77 9.36
C GLN A 101 2.60 -14.79 7.83
N ASP A 102 3.58 -15.49 7.27
CA ASP A 102 3.67 -15.70 5.83
C ASP A 102 2.49 -16.52 5.31
N ASN A 103 2.21 -16.38 4.03
CA ASN A 103 1.13 -17.09 3.33
C ASN A 103 -0.26 -16.94 3.99
N SER A 104 -0.55 -15.72 4.49
CA SER A 104 -1.74 -15.44 5.32
C SER A 104 -2.78 -14.56 4.66
N PHE A 105 -2.45 -13.86 3.57
CA PHE A 105 -3.34 -12.89 2.95
C PHE A 105 -3.65 -13.26 1.51
N ASP A 106 -4.94 -13.20 1.14
CA ASP A 106 -5.39 -13.37 -0.23
C ASP A 106 -5.15 -12.10 -1.05
N TYR A 107 -5.20 -10.95 -0.37
CA TYR A 107 -5.05 -9.63 -0.98
C TYR A 107 -4.20 -8.71 -0.12
N ILE A 108 -3.33 -7.93 -0.74
CA ILE A 108 -2.61 -6.84 -0.08
C ILE A 108 -2.85 -5.55 -0.87
N LEU A 109 -3.22 -4.48 -0.17
CA LEU A 109 -3.24 -3.12 -0.68
C LEU A 109 -2.04 -2.35 -0.10
N ASP A 110 -1.26 -1.72 -0.97
CA ASP A 110 -0.37 -0.62 -0.61
C ASP A 110 -0.81 0.65 -1.34
N ARG A 111 -1.24 1.62 -0.57
CA ARG A 111 -1.62 2.93 -1.07
C ARG A 111 -0.74 4.00 -0.41
N GLY A 112 0.57 3.95 -0.76
CA GLY A 112 1.53 4.97 -0.39
C GLY A 112 2.58 4.59 0.65
N CYS A 113 2.75 3.31 0.99
CA CYS A 113 3.87 2.87 1.81
C CYS A 113 5.15 2.66 0.98
N PHE A 114 5.08 1.90 -0.12
CA PHE A 114 6.21 1.58 -0.97
C PHE A 114 7.01 2.81 -1.43
N HIS A 115 6.32 3.86 -1.88
CA HIS A 115 6.97 5.01 -2.49
C HIS A 115 7.66 5.96 -1.49
N VAL A 116 7.52 5.71 -0.19
CA VAL A 116 8.25 6.46 0.87
C VAL A 116 9.43 5.68 1.44
N LEU A 117 9.56 4.41 1.08
CA LEU A 117 10.67 3.57 1.52
C LEU A 117 11.97 3.94 0.80
N PRO A 118 13.14 3.77 1.45
CA PRO A 118 14.44 3.90 0.79
C PRO A 118 14.56 2.95 -0.40
N ILE A 119 15.16 3.43 -1.51
CA ILE A 119 15.26 2.66 -2.77
C ILE A 119 15.98 1.33 -2.56
N GLU A 120 17.00 1.31 -1.72
CA GLU A 120 17.77 0.12 -1.36
C GLU A 120 16.96 -0.99 -0.68
N THR A 121 15.80 -0.65 -0.12
CA THR A 121 14.92 -1.62 0.55
C THR A 121 13.82 -2.18 -0.34
N HIS A 122 13.67 -1.70 -1.58
CA HIS A 122 12.56 -2.09 -2.45
C HIS A 122 12.55 -3.59 -2.80
N ALA A 123 13.72 -4.21 -2.93
CA ALA A 123 13.80 -5.65 -3.17
C ALA A 123 13.32 -6.46 -1.95
N GLN A 124 13.80 -6.10 -0.76
CA GLN A 124 13.35 -6.69 0.52
C GLN A 124 11.84 -6.51 0.73
N TYR A 125 11.33 -5.32 0.43
CA TYR A 125 9.89 -5.04 0.47
C TYR A 125 9.11 -5.98 -0.46
N ALA A 126 9.53 -6.09 -1.73
CA ALA A 126 8.85 -6.92 -2.72
C ALA A 126 8.84 -8.41 -2.33
N GLU A 127 9.96 -8.91 -1.78
CA GLU A 127 10.07 -10.26 -1.23
C GLU A 127 9.10 -10.45 -0.06
N LYS A 128 9.07 -9.53 0.90
CA LYS A 128 8.17 -9.64 2.07
C LYS A 128 6.69 -9.61 1.67
N ILE A 129 6.29 -8.77 0.71
CA ILE A 129 4.91 -8.78 0.18
C ILE A 129 4.60 -10.14 -0.47
N HIS A 130 5.55 -10.71 -1.21
CA HIS A 130 5.41 -12.05 -1.79
C HIS A 130 5.20 -13.11 -0.71
N ASP A 131 5.98 -13.08 0.36
CA ASP A 131 5.90 -14.08 1.44
C ASP A 131 4.55 -14.01 2.18
N LEU A 132 4.04 -12.81 2.43
CA LEU A 132 2.77 -12.59 3.12
C LEU A 132 1.55 -13.08 2.33
N LEU A 133 1.61 -13.08 1.00
CA LEU A 133 0.50 -13.50 0.15
C LEU A 133 0.36 -15.02 0.07
N THR A 134 -0.88 -15.50 -0.02
CA THR A 134 -1.20 -16.87 -0.42
C THR A 134 -0.78 -17.13 -1.87
N ASP A 135 -0.69 -18.40 -2.30
CA ASP A 135 -0.15 -18.77 -3.63
C ASP A 135 -0.91 -18.14 -4.82
N ASP A 136 -2.21 -17.89 -4.67
CA ASP A 136 -3.02 -17.20 -5.69
C ASP A 136 -3.25 -15.73 -5.37
N GLY A 137 -2.57 -15.21 -4.37
CA GLY A 137 -2.76 -13.88 -3.82
C GLY A 137 -2.50 -12.74 -4.81
N LEU A 138 -3.24 -11.64 -4.62
CA LEU A 138 -3.14 -10.42 -5.42
C LEU A 138 -2.58 -9.28 -4.60
N PHE A 139 -1.64 -8.56 -5.20
CA PHE A 139 -1.09 -7.32 -4.67
C PHE A 139 -1.58 -6.13 -5.49
N PHE A 140 -2.18 -5.15 -4.82
CA PHE A 140 -2.64 -3.89 -5.37
C PHE A 140 -1.72 -2.78 -4.86
N LEU A 141 -1.00 -2.13 -5.78
CA LEU A 141 -0.08 -1.05 -5.44
C LEU A 141 -0.50 0.24 -6.11
N LYS A 142 -0.59 1.32 -5.34
CA LYS A 142 -0.70 2.69 -5.86
C LYS A 142 0.48 3.52 -5.37
N CYS A 143 1.24 4.10 -6.30
CA CYS A 143 2.38 4.94 -6.00
C CYS A 143 2.46 6.15 -6.95
N PHE A 144 3.31 7.13 -6.64
CA PHE A 144 3.48 8.29 -7.49
C PHE A 144 4.15 7.94 -8.82
N SER A 145 3.63 8.56 -9.89
CA SER A 145 4.16 8.45 -11.24
C SER A 145 5.34 9.40 -11.45
N ILE A 146 6.30 9.00 -12.29
CA ILE A 146 7.37 9.89 -12.80
C ILE A 146 6.80 11.10 -13.54
N ASN A 147 5.53 11.03 -13.99
CA ASN A 147 4.82 12.11 -14.63
C ASN A 147 4.34 13.20 -13.64
N GLU A 148 4.40 12.94 -12.33
CA GLU A 148 4.13 13.95 -11.32
C GLU A 148 5.27 14.97 -11.27
N LYS A 149 5.03 16.19 -11.77
CA LYS A 149 6.03 17.26 -11.88
C LYS A 149 5.79 18.44 -10.96
N LYS A 150 4.61 18.51 -10.33
CA LYS A 150 4.21 19.69 -9.53
C LYS A 150 4.72 19.64 -8.10
N LEU A 151 5.08 18.45 -7.60
CA LEU A 151 5.62 18.32 -6.27
C LEU A 151 7.15 18.28 -6.35
N ASP A 152 7.81 19.35 -5.95
CA ASP A 152 9.29 19.43 -5.95
C ASP A 152 9.96 18.49 -4.96
N TYR A 153 9.17 17.91 -4.08
CA TYR A 153 9.60 17.01 -3.01
C TYR A 153 8.53 15.96 -2.72
N GLY A 154 8.85 15.01 -1.89
CA GLY A 154 7.91 13.99 -1.44
C GLY A 154 8.35 12.58 -1.80
N PRO A 155 7.42 11.63 -1.92
CA PRO A 155 7.71 10.25 -2.21
C PRO A 155 8.49 10.03 -3.50
N HIS A 156 9.16 8.88 -3.60
CA HIS A 156 9.77 8.43 -4.85
C HIS A 156 8.72 8.30 -5.95
N ARG A 157 9.15 8.51 -7.19
CA ARG A 157 8.30 8.45 -8.39
C ARG A 157 8.80 7.37 -9.30
N PHE A 158 7.88 6.62 -9.88
CA PHE A 158 8.19 5.46 -10.68
C PHE A 158 7.57 5.57 -12.08
N SER A 159 8.26 5.02 -13.07
CA SER A 159 7.65 4.65 -14.33
C SER A 159 7.01 3.26 -14.23
N GLN A 160 6.10 2.95 -15.16
CA GLN A 160 5.56 1.58 -15.27
C GLN A 160 6.67 0.55 -15.53
N LYS A 161 7.77 0.95 -16.20
CA LYS A 161 8.94 0.10 -16.46
C LYS A 161 9.68 -0.23 -15.15
N ASP A 162 9.89 0.77 -14.28
CA ASP A 162 10.58 0.57 -13.01
C ASP A 162 9.81 -0.40 -12.12
N LEU A 163 8.49 -0.22 -12.00
CA LEU A 163 7.64 -1.11 -11.21
C LEU A 163 7.67 -2.54 -11.75
N LYS A 164 7.56 -2.72 -13.07
CA LYS A 164 7.68 -4.04 -13.68
C LYS A 164 9.03 -4.69 -13.37
N GLN A 165 10.13 -3.93 -13.37
CA GLN A 165 11.46 -4.44 -13.09
C GLN A 165 11.66 -4.82 -11.63
N ILE A 166 11.22 -3.95 -10.69
CA ILE A 166 11.35 -4.18 -9.24
C ILE A 166 10.58 -5.45 -8.83
N PHE A 167 9.34 -5.61 -9.31
CA PHE A 167 8.47 -6.69 -8.87
C PHE A 167 8.57 -7.98 -9.70
N LYS A 168 9.27 -7.96 -10.85
CA LYS A 168 9.44 -9.13 -11.77
C LYS A 168 9.92 -10.41 -11.08
N PRO A 169 10.86 -10.39 -10.12
CA PRO A 169 11.32 -11.63 -9.47
C PRO A 169 10.19 -12.38 -8.75
N PHE A 170 9.27 -11.66 -8.15
CA PHE A 170 8.27 -12.17 -7.22
C PHE A 170 6.85 -12.20 -7.79
N PHE A 171 6.55 -11.39 -8.81
CA PHE A 171 5.18 -11.16 -9.27
C PHE A 171 5.03 -11.22 -10.78
N THR A 172 3.80 -11.54 -11.20
CA THR A 172 3.32 -11.35 -12.57
C THR A 172 2.36 -10.16 -12.59
N VAL A 173 2.64 -9.14 -13.38
CA VAL A 173 1.75 -7.99 -13.57
C VAL A 173 0.50 -8.42 -14.32
N LYS A 174 -0.68 -8.21 -13.72
CA LYS A 174 -2.01 -8.52 -14.27
C LYS A 174 -2.73 -7.29 -14.80
N GLY A 175 -2.28 -6.11 -14.44
CA GLY A 175 -2.78 -4.83 -14.91
C GLY A 175 -1.90 -3.71 -14.39
N ILE A 176 -1.69 -2.69 -15.22
CA ILE A 176 -0.96 -1.48 -14.85
C ILE A 176 -1.55 -0.31 -15.63
N LYS A 177 -1.81 0.80 -14.95
CA LYS A 177 -2.37 2.00 -15.58
C LYS A 177 -1.86 3.26 -14.90
N ASP A 178 -1.76 4.33 -15.67
CA ASP A 178 -1.62 5.68 -15.14
C ASP A 178 -2.97 6.12 -14.56
N THR A 179 -2.93 6.84 -13.46
CA THR A 179 -4.08 7.29 -12.68
C THR A 179 -3.71 8.54 -11.87
N VAL A 180 -4.56 8.93 -10.94
CA VAL A 180 -4.28 9.99 -9.97
C VAL A 180 -4.30 9.46 -8.55
N TYR A 181 -3.56 10.11 -7.67
CA TYR A 181 -3.53 9.80 -6.24
C TYR A 181 -4.64 10.57 -5.54
N HIS A 182 -5.77 9.89 -5.29
CA HIS A 182 -6.92 10.50 -4.63
C HIS A 182 -6.57 10.91 -3.18
N GLY A 183 -6.76 12.18 -2.87
CA GLY A 183 -6.47 12.77 -1.58
C GLY A 183 -7.08 14.17 -1.50
N THR A 184 -6.45 15.06 -0.74
CA THR A 184 -6.93 16.43 -0.53
C THR A 184 -6.27 17.47 -1.46
N LEU A 185 -5.26 17.06 -2.24
CA LEU A 185 -4.55 17.96 -3.16
C LEU A 185 -5.37 18.21 -4.43
N ASP A 186 -5.37 19.47 -4.89
CA ASP A 186 -5.93 19.89 -6.18
C ASP A 186 -4.87 20.69 -6.95
N PRO A 187 -4.51 20.26 -8.16
CA PRO A 187 -4.91 19.02 -8.81
C PRO A 187 -4.33 17.79 -8.12
N MET A 188 -5.05 16.65 -8.22
CA MET A 188 -4.59 15.37 -7.68
C MET A 188 -3.27 14.95 -8.33
N PRO A 189 -2.29 14.46 -7.56
CA PRO A 189 -1.00 14.02 -8.08
C PRO A 189 -1.12 12.87 -9.07
N GLN A 190 -0.24 12.85 -10.07
CA GLN A 190 -0.14 11.76 -11.03
C GLN A 190 0.39 10.49 -10.34
N ALA A 191 -0.29 9.38 -10.57
CA ALA A 191 0.01 8.10 -9.95
C ALA A 191 0.01 6.95 -10.94
N ILE A 192 0.50 5.80 -10.51
CA ILE A 192 0.37 4.52 -11.20
C ILE A 192 -0.36 3.56 -10.26
N PHE A 193 -1.30 2.81 -10.81
CA PHE A 193 -1.96 1.70 -10.13
C PHE A 193 -1.59 0.38 -10.80
N VAL A 194 -1.14 -0.59 -10.00
CA VAL A 194 -0.67 -1.90 -10.48
C VAL A 194 -1.41 -3.02 -9.76
N VAL A 195 -1.83 -4.01 -10.51
CA VAL A 195 -2.33 -5.29 -9.99
C VAL A 195 -1.33 -6.37 -10.32
N MET A 196 -0.85 -7.07 -9.33
CA MET A 196 0.14 -8.12 -9.45
C MET A 196 -0.35 -9.41 -8.81
N LYS A 197 0.00 -10.55 -9.40
CA LYS A 197 -0.26 -11.89 -8.83
C LYS A 197 1.05 -12.48 -8.36
N LYS A 198 1.05 -13.10 -7.17
CA LYS A 198 2.17 -13.88 -6.63
C LYS A 198 2.64 -14.91 -7.65
N ARG A 199 3.93 -15.06 -7.81
CA ARG A 199 4.55 -16.13 -8.63
C ARG A 199 4.95 -17.28 -7.74
N SER A 200 4.70 -18.49 -8.19
CA SER A 200 5.31 -19.66 -7.58
C SER A 200 6.80 -19.63 -7.86
N ILE A 201 7.61 -19.43 -6.83
CA ILE A 201 9.08 -19.52 -6.94
C ILE A 201 9.42 -20.99 -6.67
N LYS A 202 9.84 -21.74 -7.70
CA LYS A 202 10.42 -23.05 -7.49
C LYS A 202 11.76 -22.84 -6.79
N HIS A 203 11.85 -23.15 -5.51
CA HIS A 203 13.15 -23.34 -4.88
C HIS A 203 13.78 -24.56 -5.56
N SER A 204 14.81 -24.35 -6.38
CA SER A 204 15.66 -25.44 -6.83
C SER A 204 16.36 -25.98 -5.60
N LEU A 205 16.00 -27.22 -5.21
CA LEU A 205 16.66 -28.01 -4.19
C LEU A 205 18.07 -28.37 -4.66
#